data_71f34fe9b666e938c8a1ec89b26dd5ed
#
_entry.id   71f34fe9b666e938c8a1ec89b26dd5ed
#
_cell.length_a   1.000
_cell.length_b   1.000
_cell.length_c   1.000
_cell.angle_alpha   90.00
_cell.angle_beta   90.00
_cell.angle_gamma   90.00
#
_symmetry.space_group_name_H-M   'P 1'
#
loop_
_entity.id
_entity.type
_entity.pdbx_description
1 polymer ?
#
loop_
_entity_poly.entity_id
_entity_poly.type
_entity_poly.pdbx_seq_one_letter_code
_entity_poly.pdbx_strand_id
1 'polypeptide(L)'
;LLEELGHRVEEARPAIDGLALARSYLTMYCGTVAAEVRRVRELRGPEAVKQLEPATRMLGLLGETVSAGEFSRALDQWDQAARALGRFFQDWDLYMTPTVARPPVAIGELKPTPAQERLMKVLNALGALGSGRIYRAAQILETVALENLAATPFTQLANLAGVPAMSVPLHWTAEGLPIGVQFVAPFGAEDLLFRLAGQLERAAPWFDRRPALP
;
A
#
# COMPACT_ATOMS: atom_id res chain seq x y z
N LEU A 1 -25.75 -9.98 0.25
CA LEU A 1 -25.20 -11.10 -0.53
C LEU A 1 -24.54 -12.15 0.38
N LEU A 2 -23.53 -11.82 1.21
CA LEU A 2 -22.86 -12.82 2.07
C LEU A 2 -23.82 -13.47 3.05
N GLU A 3 -24.67 -12.70 3.72
CA GLU A 3 -25.68 -13.22 4.65
C GLU A 3 -26.74 -14.09 3.94
N GLU A 4 -27.15 -13.70 2.73
CA GLU A 4 -28.04 -14.50 1.86
C GLU A 4 -27.41 -15.83 1.45
N LEU A 5 -26.07 -15.87 1.39
CA LEU A 5 -25.29 -17.09 1.11
C LEU A 5 -25.02 -17.93 2.36
N GLY A 6 -25.52 -17.51 3.52
CA GLY A 6 -25.42 -18.24 4.78
C GLY A 6 -24.20 -17.90 5.64
N HIS A 7 -23.46 -16.84 5.29
CA HIS A 7 -22.35 -16.36 6.11
C HIS A 7 -22.85 -15.44 7.24
N ARG A 8 -22.17 -15.49 8.38
CA ARG A 8 -22.35 -14.53 9.47
C ARG A 8 -21.43 -13.35 9.23
N VAL A 9 -21.99 -12.15 9.09
CA VAL A 9 -21.23 -10.91 8.85
C VAL A 9 -21.41 -9.98 10.03
N GLU A 10 -20.30 -9.57 10.64
CA GLU A 10 -20.31 -8.66 11.79
C GLU A 10 -19.27 -7.57 11.60
N GLU A 11 -19.51 -6.39 12.17
CA GLU A 11 -18.54 -5.31 12.19
C GLU A 11 -17.46 -5.61 13.24
N ALA A 12 -16.24 -5.86 12.76
CA ALA A 12 -15.08 -6.13 13.59
C ALA A 12 -13.81 -5.60 12.95
N ARG A 13 -12.80 -5.34 13.76
CA ARG A 13 -11.48 -4.90 13.27
C ARG A 13 -10.36 -5.48 14.11
N PRO A 14 -9.22 -5.84 13.52
CA PRO A 14 -8.04 -6.21 14.26
C PRO A 14 -7.52 -5.01 15.08
N ALA A 15 -6.96 -5.27 16.27
CA ALA A 15 -6.43 -4.26 17.17
C ALA A 15 -5.06 -3.74 16.67
N ILE A 16 -5.08 -2.94 15.59
CA ILE A 16 -3.91 -2.41 14.91
C ILE A 16 -4.00 -0.88 14.86
N ASP A 17 -2.92 -0.20 15.25
CA ASP A 17 -2.75 1.22 15.00
C ASP A 17 -2.35 1.44 13.54
N GLY A 18 -3.32 1.81 12.69
CA GLY A 18 -3.12 2.02 11.27
C GLY A 18 -2.13 3.15 10.96
N LEU A 19 -2.06 4.21 11.77
CA LEU A 19 -1.12 5.31 11.57
C LEU A 19 0.33 4.87 11.91
N ALA A 20 0.53 4.15 13.02
CA ALA A 20 1.82 3.59 13.36
C ALA A 20 2.30 2.61 12.28
N LEU A 21 1.38 1.77 11.77
CA LEU A 21 1.68 0.84 10.67
C LEU A 21 2.06 1.58 9.38
N ALA A 22 1.32 2.62 9.00
CA ALA A 22 1.64 3.43 7.82
C ALA A 22 3.00 4.12 7.93
N ARG A 23 3.34 4.67 9.10
CA ARG A 23 4.66 5.27 9.36
C ARG A 23 5.78 4.24 9.30
N SER A 24 5.57 3.05 9.86
CA SER A 24 6.56 1.97 9.76
C SER A 24 6.78 1.53 8.32
N TYR A 25 5.70 1.40 7.54
CA TYR A 25 5.77 1.12 6.10
C TYR A 25 6.64 2.16 5.37
N LEU A 26 6.39 3.45 5.58
CA LEU A 26 7.15 4.52 4.94
C LEU A 26 8.64 4.48 5.31
N THR A 27 8.94 4.24 6.58
CA THR A 27 10.33 4.12 7.06
C THR A 27 11.06 3.00 6.33
N MET A 28 10.44 1.83 6.23
CA MET A 28 11.03 0.68 5.56
C MET A 28 11.09 0.87 4.04
N TYR A 29 10.04 1.42 3.45
CA TYR A 29 9.99 1.70 2.02
C TYR A 29 11.12 2.64 1.61
N CYS A 30 11.32 3.75 2.33
CA CYS A 30 12.44 4.67 2.07
C CYS A 30 13.80 3.98 2.25
N GLY A 31 13.98 3.19 3.30
CA GLY A 31 15.22 2.45 3.54
C GLY A 31 15.52 1.44 2.42
N THR A 32 14.51 0.72 1.95
CA THR A 32 14.64 -0.22 0.82
C THR A 32 14.97 0.52 -0.48
N VAL A 33 14.29 1.64 -0.78
CA VAL A 33 14.60 2.44 -1.97
C VAL A 33 16.01 3.00 -1.91
N ALA A 34 16.51 3.42 -0.74
CA ALA A 34 17.89 3.86 -0.58
C ALA A 34 18.91 2.74 -0.91
N ALA A 35 18.65 1.53 -0.46
CA ALA A 35 19.48 0.37 -0.78
C ALA A 35 19.49 0.08 -2.29
N GLU A 36 18.34 0.13 -2.96
CA GLU A 36 18.24 -0.09 -4.40
C GLU A 36 18.92 1.04 -5.22
N VAL A 37 18.76 2.30 -4.83
CA VAL A 37 19.45 3.43 -5.47
C VAL A 37 20.98 3.29 -5.33
N ARG A 38 21.44 2.84 -4.16
CA ARG A 38 22.87 2.56 -3.93
C ARG A 38 23.34 1.43 -4.84
N ARG A 39 22.58 0.34 -4.95
CA ARG A 39 22.87 -0.78 -5.84
C ARG A 39 22.95 -0.35 -7.30
N VAL A 40 22.04 0.51 -7.78
CA VAL A 40 22.13 1.08 -9.14
C VAL A 40 23.42 1.85 -9.33
N ARG A 41 23.83 2.67 -8.33
CA ARG A 41 25.10 3.42 -8.36
C ARG A 41 26.31 2.51 -8.44
N GLU A 42 26.33 1.43 -7.66
CA GLU A 42 27.43 0.44 -7.64
C GLU A 42 27.55 -0.32 -8.97
N LEU A 43 26.43 -0.76 -9.53
CA LEU A 43 26.40 -1.60 -10.74
C LEU A 43 26.53 -0.81 -12.04
N ARG A 44 26.05 0.43 -12.09
CA ARG A 44 25.90 1.22 -13.33
C ARG A 44 26.55 2.61 -13.27
N GLY A 45 27.13 2.95 -12.13
CA GLY A 45 27.77 4.25 -11.91
C GLY A 45 26.78 5.38 -11.54
N PRO A 46 27.31 6.55 -11.13
CA PRO A 46 26.52 7.68 -10.63
C PRO A 46 25.60 8.30 -11.71
N GLU A 47 25.95 8.20 -12.98
CA GLU A 47 25.14 8.74 -14.08
C GLU A 47 23.82 7.98 -14.25
N ALA A 48 23.78 6.66 -13.97
CA ALA A 48 22.57 5.87 -14.01
C ALA A 48 21.56 6.31 -12.93
N VAL A 49 22.04 6.77 -11.77
CA VAL A 49 21.16 7.30 -10.72
C VAL A 49 20.42 8.57 -11.19
N LYS A 50 21.05 9.39 -12.03
CA LYS A 50 20.42 10.60 -12.59
C LYS A 50 19.24 10.28 -13.54
N GLN A 51 19.23 9.07 -14.12
CA GLN A 51 18.18 8.60 -15.01
C GLN A 51 16.95 8.06 -14.27
N LEU A 52 17.07 7.79 -12.95
CA LEU A 52 15.93 7.39 -12.13
C LEU A 52 14.94 8.56 -11.99
N GLU A 53 13.66 8.21 -11.82
CA GLU A 53 12.62 9.20 -11.58
C GLU A 53 12.95 10.11 -10.39
N PRO A 54 12.59 11.40 -10.45
CA PRO A 54 12.84 12.34 -9.36
C PRO A 54 12.28 11.89 -8.00
N ALA A 55 11.11 11.27 -7.98
CA ALA A 55 10.50 10.72 -6.76
C ALA A 55 11.34 9.57 -6.17
N THR A 56 11.80 8.63 -7.00
CA THR A 56 12.66 7.52 -6.56
C THR A 56 13.96 8.01 -5.96
N ARG A 57 14.61 9.00 -6.60
CA ARG A 57 15.84 9.60 -6.06
C ARG A 57 15.62 10.28 -4.71
N MET A 58 14.48 10.99 -4.58
CA MET A 58 14.12 11.67 -3.36
C MET A 58 13.84 10.68 -2.22
N LEU A 59 13.10 9.60 -2.48
CA LEU A 59 12.88 8.51 -1.52
C LEU A 59 14.19 7.85 -1.10
N GLY A 60 15.12 7.66 -2.05
CA GLY A 60 16.46 7.16 -1.75
C GLY A 60 17.24 8.07 -0.80
N LEU A 61 17.24 9.38 -1.04
CA LEU A 61 17.89 10.37 -0.16
C LEU A 61 17.27 10.40 1.25
N LEU A 62 15.97 10.24 1.35
CA LEU A 62 15.29 10.11 2.64
C LEU A 62 15.69 8.82 3.36
N GLY A 63 15.70 7.72 2.65
CA GLY A 63 16.09 6.43 3.20
C GLY A 63 17.50 6.40 3.75
N GLU A 64 18.44 7.16 3.16
CA GLU A 64 19.80 7.34 3.70
C GLU A 64 19.82 8.03 5.06
N THR A 65 18.73 8.71 5.46
CA THR A 65 18.63 9.34 6.79
C THR A 65 18.01 8.44 7.84
N VAL A 66 17.45 7.30 7.44
CA VAL A 66 16.88 6.31 8.36
C VAL A 66 18.00 5.57 9.08
N SER A 67 18.01 5.63 10.39
CA SER A 67 18.97 4.86 11.18
C SER A 67 18.60 3.38 11.22
N ALA A 68 19.58 2.51 11.46
CA ALA A 68 19.35 1.08 11.65
C ALA A 68 18.36 0.81 12.81
N GLY A 69 18.42 1.62 13.87
CA GLY A 69 17.47 1.48 14.99
C GLY A 69 16.04 1.87 14.64
N GLU A 70 15.84 2.86 13.77
CA GLU A 70 14.49 3.21 13.27
C GLU A 70 13.95 2.15 12.33
N PHE A 71 14.78 1.63 11.44
CA PHE A 71 14.42 0.54 10.55
C PHE A 71 14.04 -0.73 11.32
N SER A 72 14.82 -1.09 12.35
CA SER A 72 14.52 -2.23 13.22
C SER A 72 13.19 -2.06 13.96
N ARG A 73 12.93 -0.87 14.52
CA ARG A 73 11.63 -0.59 15.17
C ARG A 73 10.46 -0.64 14.19
N ALA A 74 10.67 -0.26 12.94
CA ALA A 74 9.64 -0.37 11.91
C ALA A 74 9.31 -1.84 11.59
N LEU A 75 10.30 -2.72 11.55
CA LEU A 75 10.09 -4.18 11.46
C LEU A 75 9.30 -4.73 12.65
N ASP A 76 9.64 -4.31 13.88
CA ASP A 76 8.90 -4.73 15.08
C ASP A 76 7.41 -4.33 15.01
N GLN A 77 7.09 -3.17 14.44
CA GLN A 77 5.70 -2.73 14.22
C GLN A 77 4.95 -3.64 13.24
N TRP A 78 5.61 -4.13 12.20
CA TRP A 78 5.01 -5.09 11.28
C TRP A 78 4.70 -6.41 11.96
N ASP A 79 5.65 -6.93 12.74
CA ASP A 79 5.45 -8.13 13.54
C ASP A 79 4.29 -7.99 14.53
N GLN A 80 4.15 -6.83 15.15
CA GLN A 80 3.03 -6.55 16.05
C GLN A 80 1.69 -6.55 15.31
N ALA A 81 1.64 -5.93 14.11
CA ALA A 81 0.44 -5.94 13.28
C ALA A 81 0.08 -7.36 12.80
N ALA A 82 1.08 -8.15 12.36
CA ALA A 82 0.88 -9.54 11.95
C ALA A 82 0.33 -10.40 13.10
N ARG A 83 0.88 -10.23 14.33
CA ARG A 83 0.38 -10.94 15.54
C ARG A 83 -1.02 -10.48 15.93
N ALA A 84 -1.34 -9.19 15.79
CA ALA A 84 -2.68 -8.68 16.07
C ALA A 84 -3.71 -9.24 15.08
N LEU A 85 -3.34 -9.34 13.80
CA LEU A 85 -4.17 -9.96 12.78
C LEU A 85 -4.33 -11.48 13.04
N GLY A 86 -3.26 -12.17 13.44
CA GLY A 86 -3.33 -13.58 13.82
C GLY A 86 -4.27 -13.84 15.02
N ARG A 87 -4.30 -12.94 16.03
CA ARG A 87 -5.28 -13.01 17.11
C ARG A 87 -6.71 -12.77 16.64
N PHE A 88 -6.92 -11.82 15.74
CA PHE A 88 -8.21 -11.56 15.12
C PHE A 88 -8.78 -12.81 14.45
N PHE A 89 -7.96 -13.55 13.73
CA PHE A 89 -8.36 -14.80 13.06
C PHE A 89 -8.57 -16.00 13.99
N GLN A 90 -8.42 -15.85 15.30
CA GLN A 90 -8.87 -16.89 16.25
C GLN A 90 -10.39 -16.89 16.41
N ASP A 91 -11.04 -15.73 16.18
CA ASP A 91 -12.48 -15.56 16.34
C ASP A 91 -13.20 -15.40 14.99
N TRP A 92 -12.47 -15.13 13.89
CA TRP A 92 -13.01 -14.80 12.56
C TRP A 92 -12.33 -15.61 11.46
N ASP A 93 -13.11 -16.15 10.54
CA ASP A 93 -12.58 -16.90 9.39
C ASP A 93 -11.94 -15.98 8.34
N LEU A 94 -12.55 -14.81 8.12
CA LEU A 94 -12.12 -13.85 7.11
C LEU A 94 -12.26 -12.41 7.63
N TYR A 95 -11.41 -11.53 7.10
CA TYR A 95 -11.52 -10.09 7.29
C TYR A 95 -11.89 -9.43 5.96
N MET A 96 -13.04 -8.76 5.92
CA MET A 96 -13.56 -8.09 4.72
C MET A 96 -13.41 -6.58 4.83
N THR A 97 -12.94 -5.95 3.76
CA THR A 97 -12.84 -4.48 3.63
C THR A 97 -13.12 -4.04 2.19
N PRO A 98 -13.40 -2.77 1.93
CA PRO A 98 -13.22 -2.25 0.57
C PRO A 98 -11.76 -2.45 0.13
N THR A 99 -11.51 -2.67 -1.15
CA THR A 99 -10.12 -2.74 -1.67
C THR A 99 -9.48 -1.36 -1.68
N VAL A 100 -10.25 -0.32 -2.02
CA VAL A 100 -9.82 1.08 -2.09
C VAL A 100 -10.77 1.97 -1.29
N ALA A 101 -10.27 3.09 -0.78
CA ALA A 101 -11.06 4.01 0.04
C ALA A 101 -11.99 4.92 -0.79
N ARG A 102 -11.77 5.02 -2.09
CA ARG A 102 -12.55 5.85 -3.01
C ARG A 102 -12.68 5.18 -4.38
N PRO A 103 -13.65 5.56 -5.21
CA PRO A 103 -13.77 5.08 -6.58
C PRO A 103 -12.48 5.29 -7.40
N PRO A 104 -12.30 4.55 -8.51
CA PRO A 104 -11.15 4.72 -9.38
C PRO A 104 -10.93 6.17 -9.79
N VAL A 105 -9.68 6.60 -9.74
CA VAL A 105 -9.29 7.97 -10.10
C VAL A 105 -9.17 8.14 -11.60
N ALA A 106 -9.34 9.36 -12.11
CA ALA A 106 -9.14 9.66 -13.51
C ALA A 106 -7.66 9.49 -13.92
N ILE A 107 -7.42 9.13 -15.18
CA ILE A 107 -6.06 9.02 -15.72
C ILE A 107 -5.36 10.37 -15.62
N GLY A 108 -4.23 10.40 -14.90
CA GLY A 108 -3.44 11.60 -14.67
C GLY A 108 -3.78 12.40 -13.41
N GLU A 109 -4.85 12.07 -12.70
CA GLU A 109 -5.26 12.75 -11.46
C GLU A 109 -4.18 12.71 -10.37
N LEU A 110 -3.44 11.62 -10.28
CA LEU A 110 -2.36 11.44 -9.29
C LEU A 110 -0.99 11.96 -9.77
N LYS A 111 -0.92 12.57 -10.94
CA LYS A 111 0.35 13.15 -11.41
C LYS A 111 0.73 14.36 -10.55
N PRO A 112 2.02 14.50 -10.19
CA PRO A 112 2.48 15.69 -9.50
C PRO A 112 2.17 16.96 -10.30
N THR A 113 1.77 18.01 -9.61
CA THR A 113 1.63 19.32 -10.22
C THR A 113 2.98 19.87 -10.68
N PRO A 114 3.05 20.79 -11.66
CA PRO A 114 4.30 21.41 -12.08
C PRO A 114 5.07 22.08 -10.92
N ALA A 115 4.38 22.58 -9.91
CA ALA A 115 5.00 23.13 -8.70
C ALA A 115 5.65 22.03 -7.85
N GLN A 116 4.97 20.90 -7.65
CA GLN A 116 5.52 19.74 -6.94
C GLN A 116 6.73 19.15 -7.68
N GLU A 117 6.67 19.06 -9.01
CA GLU A 117 7.81 18.60 -9.80
C GLU A 117 9.04 19.53 -9.68
N ARG A 118 8.81 20.86 -9.72
CA ARG A 118 9.87 21.84 -9.50
C ARG A 118 10.48 21.70 -8.11
N LEU A 119 9.63 21.59 -7.08
CA LEU A 119 10.08 21.38 -5.71
C LEU A 119 10.91 20.09 -5.59
N MET A 120 10.45 18.97 -6.14
CA MET A 120 11.20 17.71 -6.15
C MET A 120 12.57 17.85 -6.83
N LYS A 121 12.66 18.59 -7.96
CA LYS A 121 13.94 18.85 -8.66
C LYS A 121 14.90 19.66 -7.79
N VAL A 122 14.42 20.73 -7.15
CA VAL A 122 15.22 21.56 -6.23
C VAL A 122 15.71 20.74 -5.04
N LEU A 123 14.80 20.00 -4.43
CA LEU A 123 15.12 19.14 -3.30
C LEU A 123 16.13 18.06 -3.68
N ASN A 124 16.00 17.39 -4.82
CA ASN A 124 16.99 16.43 -5.31
C ASN A 124 18.39 17.07 -5.52
N ALA A 125 18.43 18.29 -6.02
CA ALA A 125 19.71 19.02 -6.18
C ALA A 125 20.34 19.35 -4.83
N LEU A 126 19.57 19.81 -3.86
CA LEU A 126 20.03 20.09 -2.49
C LEU A 126 20.42 18.79 -1.75
N GLY A 127 19.67 17.70 -1.94
CA GLY A 127 19.97 16.39 -1.36
C GLY A 127 21.31 15.83 -1.84
N ALA A 128 21.64 16.03 -3.11
CA ALA A 128 22.94 15.64 -3.68
C ALA A 128 24.13 16.35 -3.03
N LEU A 129 23.92 17.48 -2.34
CA LEU A 129 24.93 18.20 -1.57
C LEU A 129 25.06 17.72 -0.11
N GLY A 130 24.46 16.58 0.24
CA GLY A 130 24.58 15.98 1.58
C GLY A 130 23.53 16.45 2.60
N SER A 131 22.46 17.10 2.15
CA SER A 131 21.44 17.72 3.02
C SER A 131 20.22 16.83 3.32
N GLY A 132 20.35 15.50 3.32
CA GLY A 132 19.26 14.56 3.65
C GLY A 132 18.52 14.89 4.96
N ARG A 133 19.18 15.60 5.90
CA ARG A 133 18.58 16.12 7.13
C ARG A 133 17.53 17.22 6.88
N ILE A 134 17.65 18.00 5.79
CA ILE A 134 16.68 19.05 5.44
C ILE A 134 15.35 18.42 5.04
N TYR A 135 15.36 17.26 4.40
CA TYR A 135 14.15 16.53 4.04
C TYR A 135 13.34 16.05 5.25
N ARG A 136 14.04 15.60 6.32
CA ARG A 136 13.38 15.20 7.56
C ARG A 136 12.71 16.38 8.28
N ALA A 137 13.33 17.55 8.25
CA ALA A 137 12.77 18.74 8.88
C ALA A 137 11.49 19.25 8.18
N ALA A 138 11.32 18.90 6.91
CA ALA A 138 10.22 19.46 6.11
C ALA A 138 8.88 18.74 6.30
N GLN A 139 8.80 17.56 6.96
CA GLN A 139 7.56 16.74 7.16
C GLN A 139 6.62 16.60 5.94
N ILE A 140 6.91 17.35 4.88
CA ILE A 140 6.10 17.43 3.65
C ILE A 140 5.95 16.05 3.01
N LEU A 141 7.00 15.24 3.08
CA LEU A 141 6.99 13.91 2.49
C LEU A 141 6.15 12.92 3.28
N GLU A 142 6.17 13.00 4.61
CA GLU A 142 5.31 12.17 5.44
C GLU A 142 3.84 12.48 5.13
N THR A 143 3.49 13.76 5.01
CA THR A 143 2.12 14.18 4.68
C THR A 143 1.70 13.67 3.29
N VAL A 144 2.50 13.90 2.26
CA VAL A 144 2.19 13.45 0.88
C VAL A 144 2.14 11.92 0.80
N ALA A 145 3.01 11.23 1.51
CA ALA A 145 3.01 9.77 1.52
C ALA A 145 1.79 9.20 2.25
N LEU A 146 1.41 9.77 3.41
CA LEU A 146 0.21 9.38 4.14
C LEU A 146 -1.06 9.67 3.34
N GLU A 147 -1.13 10.79 2.62
CA GLU A 147 -2.23 11.10 1.70
C GLU A 147 -2.35 10.07 0.58
N ASN A 148 -1.23 9.65 -0.03
CA ASN A 148 -1.25 8.58 -1.04
C ASN A 148 -1.66 7.23 -0.45
N LEU A 149 -1.21 6.90 0.76
CA LEU A 149 -1.61 5.68 1.46
C LEU A 149 -3.09 5.69 1.86
N ALA A 150 -3.67 6.87 2.13
CA ALA A 150 -5.10 7.02 2.43
C ALA A 150 -6.02 6.58 1.29
N ALA A 151 -5.54 6.51 0.06
CA ALA A 151 -6.31 5.98 -1.07
C ALA A 151 -6.45 4.45 -1.04
N THR A 152 -5.48 3.74 -0.44
CA THR A 152 -5.43 2.27 -0.36
C THR A 152 -5.13 1.79 1.08
N PRO A 153 -5.94 2.19 2.09
CA PRO A 153 -5.59 1.98 3.50
C PRO A 153 -5.68 0.51 3.94
N PHE A 154 -6.39 -0.33 3.20
CA PHE A 154 -6.69 -1.69 3.62
C PHE A 154 -5.76 -2.76 3.04
N THR A 155 -5.24 -2.55 1.82
CA THR A 155 -4.46 -3.56 1.09
C THR A 155 -3.07 -3.78 1.66
N GLN A 156 -2.52 -2.80 2.35
CA GLN A 156 -1.18 -2.86 2.92
C GLN A 156 -1.07 -3.87 4.06
N LEU A 157 -2.12 -4.01 4.87
CA LEU A 157 -2.09 -4.91 6.03
C LEU A 157 -1.79 -6.35 5.63
N ALA A 158 -2.47 -6.87 4.60
CA ALA A 158 -2.24 -8.23 4.12
C ALA A 158 -0.80 -8.42 3.60
N ASN A 159 -0.29 -7.45 2.82
CA ASN A 159 1.08 -7.47 2.32
C ASN A 159 2.12 -7.45 3.45
N LEU A 160 1.92 -6.61 4.47
CA LEU A 160 2.84 -6.48 5.60
C LEU A 160 2.80 -7.70 6.54
N ALA A 161 1.60 -8.24 6.76
CA ALA A 161 1.42 -9.41 7.60
C ALA A 161 1.77 -10.74 6.91
N GLY A 162 1.96 -10.73 5.59
CA GLY A 162 2.27 -11.93 4.80
C GLY A 162 1.12 -12.93 4.74
N VAL A 163 -0.12 -12.46 4.77
CA VAL A 163 -1.33 -13.30 4.74
C VAL A 163 -2.01 -13.23 3.37
N PRO A 164 -2.73 -14.29 2.96
CA PRO A 164 -3.43 -14.30 1.68
C PRO A 164 -4.59 -13.29 1.68
N ALA A 165 -4.74 -12.62 0.54
CA ALA A 165 -5.85 -11.71 0.30
C ALA A 165 -6.29 -11.78 -1.17
N MET A 166 -7.56 -11.55 -1.41
CA MET A 166 -8.12 -11.41 -2.75
C MET A 166 -9.01 -10.17 -2.83
N SER A 167 -9.15 -9.61 -4.02
CA SER A 167 -10.13 -8.57 -4.32
C SER A 167 -11.06 -9.05 -5.42
N VAL A 168 -12.37 -8.95 -5.18
CA VAL A 168 -13.41 -9.35 -6.14
C VAL A 168 -14.34 -8.18 -6.44
N PRO A 169 -14.77 -7.97 -7.70
CA PRO A 169 -15.58 -6.82 -8.10
C PRO A 169 -17.05 -7.08 -7.79
N LEU A 170 -17.48 -6.83 -6.56
CA LEU A 170 -18.86 -7.07 -6.11
C LEU A 170 -19.77 -5.84 -6.22
N HIS A 171 -19.23 -4.69 -6.55
CA HIS A 171 -19.99 -3.46 -6.71
C HIS A 171 -19.52 -2.68 -7.96
N TRP A 172 -20.43 -1.88 -8.53
CA TRP A 172 -20.15 -0.99 -9.66
C TRP A 172 -20.66 0.41 -9.35
N THR A 173 -19.89 1.42 -9.75
CA THR A 173 -20.37 2.82 -9.71
C THR A 173 -21.51 3.03 -10.70
N ALA A 174 -22.19 4.17 -10.60
CA ALA A 174 -23.23 4.55 -11.57
C ALA A 174 -22.69 4.64 -13.01
N GLU A 175 -21.40 4.96 -13.17
CA GLU A 175 -20.67 5.03 -14.44
C GLU A 175 -20.20 3.65 -14.94
N GLY A 176 -20.48 2.57 -14.20
CA GLY A 176 -20.11 1.21 -14.57
C GLY A 176 -18.67 0.82 -14.23
N LEU A 177 -17.97 1.56 -13.38
CA LEU A 177 -16.64 1.21 -12.92
C LEU A 177 -16.70 0.17 -11.79
N PRO A 178 -15.87 -0.91 -11.82
CA PRO A 178 -15.87 -1.93 -10.79
C PRO A 178 -15.24 -1.41 -9.49
N ILE A 179 -15.86 -1.75 -8.38
CA ILE A 179 -15.34 -1.53 -7.03
C ILE A 179 -15.01 -2.88 -6.41
N GLY A 180 -13.75 -3.06 -6.01
CA GLY A 180 -13.28 -4.26 -5.37
C GLY A 180 -13.69 -4.35 -3.91
N VAL A 181 -14.09 -5.55 -3.49
CA VAL A 181 -14.19 -5.94 -2.09
C VAL A 181 -13.04 -6.88 -1.78
N GLN A 182 -12.25 -6.53 -0.77
CA GLN A 182 -11.10 -7.32 -0.34
C GLN A 182 -11.50 -8.30 0.75
N PHE A 183 -11.04 -9.54 0.62
CA PHE A 183 -11.11 -10.57 1.66
C PHE A 183 -9.68 -10.98 2.02
N VAL A 184 -9.40 -10.98 3.31
CA VAL A 184 -8.12 -11.41 3.88
C VAL A 184 -8.38 -12.67 4.70
N ALA A 185 -7.55 -13.69 4.54
CA ALA A 185 -7.66 -14.96 5.26
C ALA A 185 -6.45 -15.19 6.18
N PRO A 186 -6.52 -16.13 7.13
CA PRO A 186 -5.36 -16.56 7.90
C PRO A 186 -4.20 -17.03 7.01
N PHE A 187 -2.99 -16.99 7.57
CA PHE A 187 -1.80 -17.49 6.87
C PHE A 187 -1.99 -18.95 6.40
N GLY A 188 -1.74 -19.20 5.12
CA GLY A 188 -1.86 -20.51 4.49
C GLY A 188 -3.29 -20.94 4.15
N ALA A 189 -4.30 -20.06 4.31
CA ALA A 189 -5.71 -20.36 4.03
C ALA A 189 -6.19 -19.83 2.67
N GLU A 190 -5.37 -19.93 1.63
CA GLU A 190 -5.70 -19.53 0.26
C GLU A 190 -6.91 -20.29 -0.29
N ASP A 191 -7.08 -21.57 0.11
CA ASP A 191 -8.20 -22.41 -0.30
C ASP A 191 -9.54 -21.83 0.16
N LEU A 192 -9.59 -21.20 1.35
CA LEU A 192 -10.78 -20.53 1.86
C LEU A 192 -11.19 -19.36 0.96
N LEU A 193 -10.21 -18.56 0.51
CA LEU A 193 -10.46 -17.47 -0.43
C LEU A 193 -10.98 -17.97 -1.77
N PHE A 194 -10.38 -19.02 -2.35
CA PHE A 194 -10.84 -19.60 -3.61
C PHE A 194 -12.25 -20.22 -3.50
N ARG A 195 -12.58 -20.86 -2.39
CA ARG A 195 -13.94 -21.39 -2.14
C ARG A 195 -14.96 -20.26 -2.08
N LEU A 196 -14.64 -19.19 -1.33
CA LEU A 196 -15.51 -18.01 -1.26
C LEU A 196 -15.63 -17.32 -2.62
N ALA A 197 -14.54 -17.12 -3.35
CA ALA A 197 -14.56 -16.53 -4.70
C ALA A 197 -15.50 -17.30 -5.64
N GLY A 198 -15.38 -18.64 -5.67
CA GLY A 198 -16.25 -19.48 -6.49
C GLY A 198 -17.73 -19.43 -6.06
N GLN A 199 -18.02 -19.24 -4.78
CA GLN A 199 -19.39 -19.05 -4.29
C GLN A 199 -19.95 -17.69 -4.73
N LEU A 200 -19.17 -16.63 -4.55
CA LEU A 200 -19.54 -15.25 -4.92
C LEU A 200 -19.73 -15.11 -6.44
N GLU A 201 -18.86 -15.72 -7.25
CA GLU A 201 -18.93 -15.66 -8.70
C GLU A 201 -20.19 -16.36 -9.24
N ARG A 202 -20.63 -17.44 -8.62
CA ARG A 202 -21.90 -18.09 -8.97
C ARG A 202 -23.12 -17.26 -8.57
N ALA A 203 -23.06 -16.58 -7.42
CA ALA A 203 -24.18 -15.79 -6.90
C ALA A 203 -24.30 -14.41 -7.55
N ALA A 204 -23.19 -13.78 -7.91
CA ALA A 204 -23.12 -12.46 -8.53
C ALA A 204 -22.05 -12.47 -9.64
N PRO A 205 -22.33 -13.08 -10.82
CA PRO A 205 -21.34 -13.22 -11.90
C PRO A 205 -20.79 -11.88 -12.38
N TRP A 206 -19.49 -11.80 -12.55
CA TRP A 206 -18.80 -10.61 -13.08
C TRP A 206 -17.96 -10.87 -14.32
N PHE A 207 -17.70 -12.13 -14.69
CA PHE A 207 -16.78 -12.51 -15.76
C PHE A 207 -17.12 -11.89 -17.12
N ASP A 208 -18.42 -11.78 -17.44
CA ASP A 208 -18.90 -11.23 -18.71
C ASP A 208 -19.10 -9.70 -18.68
N ARG A 209 -18.90 -9.06 -17.53
CA ARG A 209 -18.97 -7.59 -17.42
C ARG A 209 -17.69 -6.96 -17.94
N ARG A 210 -17.66 -6.64 -19.21
CA ARG A 210 -16.52 -5.99 -19.87
C ARG A 210 -16.88 -4.56 -20.26
N PRO A 211 -15.93 -3.61 -20.18
CA PRO A 211 -16.16 -2.26 -20.70
C PRO A 211 -16.40 -2.33 -22.20
N ALA A 212 -17.27 -1.47 -22.73
CA ALA A 212 -17.35 -1.23 -24.16
C ALA A 212 -16.01 -0.60 -24.57
N LEU A 213 -15.25 -1.31 -25.40
CA LEU A 213 -14.04 -0.76 -26.00
C LEU A 213 -14.45 0.22 -27.10
N PRO A 214 -13.79 1.39 -27.20
CA PRO A 214 -14.03 2.36 -28.28
C PRO A 214 -13.68 1.80 -29.65
#